data_80ba630a826f62896e6219ea56d43c48
#
_entry.id   80ba630a826f62896e6219ea56d43c48
#
_cell.length_a   1.000
_cell.length_b   1.000
_cell.length_c   1.000
_cell.angle_alpha   90.00
_cell.angle_beta   90.00
_cell.angle_gamma   90.00
#
_symmetry.space_group_name_H-M   'P 1'
#
loop_
_entity.id
_entity.type
_entity.pdbx_description
1 polymer ?
#
loop_
_entity_poly.entity_id
_entity_poly.type
_entity_poly.pdbx_seq_one_letter_code
_entity_poly.pdbx_strand_id
1 'polypeptide(L)'
;MRNKILNIIKAAIISVMVAFLFVLIICVIFKMVFKEKFEMAINLIKIITLNEENVQTVEPVLEGNILVNYPLYGTKYATLKIESAQIELPVYYGANYTILKNGIAHDEKSYFPGEGGSVILAGHNFKSYLANLPEAKIGDKIKLETTYGNFEYEIYNTKIVKETAVNEVPVQKDEEILMIYTCWPINNIGHASERYVVYAKNSKGVK
;
A
#
# COMPACT_ATOMS: atom_id res chain seq x y z
N MET A 1 35.98 -52.05 18.03
CA MET A 1 34.55 -51.70 17.86
C MET A 1 34.23 -50.28 18.34
N ARG A 2 34.61 -49.88 19.55
CA ARG A 2 34.36 -48.55 20.15
C ARG A 2 34.80 -47.35 19.30
N ASN A 3 35.97 -47.37 18.67
CA ASN A 3 36.48 -46.28 17.85
C ASN A 3 35.73 -46.13 16.50
N LYS A 4 35.21 -47.23 15.89
CA LYS A 4 34.37 -47.15 14.71
C LYS A 4 33.03 -46.50 14.98
N ILE A 5 32.38 -46.83 16.11
CA ILE A 5 31.13 -46.24 16.57
C ILE A 5 31.33 -44.74 16.84
N LEU A 6 32.41 -44.38 17.51
CA LEU A 6 32.71 -42.95 17.80
C LEU A 6 32.91 -42.12 16.53
N ASN A 7 33.59 -42.69 15.53
CA ASN A 7 33.76 -42.00 14.23
C ASN A 7 32.47 -41.86 13.44
N ILE A 8 31.57 -42.84 13.52
CA ILE A 8 30.23 -42.73 12.91
C ILE A 8 29.42 -41.63 13.58
N ILE A 9 29.44 -41.57 14.92
CA ILE A 9 28.76 -40.53 15.68
C ILE A 9 29.33 -39.15 15.34
N LYS A 10 30.63 -38.98 15.28
CA LYS A 10 31.28 -37.73 14.88
C LYS A 10 30.88 -37.31 13.47
N ALA A 11 30.88 -38.22 12.52
CA ALA A 11 30.47 -37.95 11.14
C ALA A 11 29.01 -37.54 11.07
N ALA A 12 28.12 -38.19 11.81
CA ALA A 12 26.71 -37.83 11.88
C ALA A 12 26.50 -36.40 12.47
N ILE A 13 27.22 -36.08 13.55
CA ILE A 13 27.15 -34.71 14.16
C ILE A 13 27.64 -33.66 13.17
N ILE A 14 28.76 -33.90 12.49
CA ILE A 14 29.30 -32.99 11.48
C ILE A 14 28.30 -32.80 10.33
N SER A 15 27.68 -33.87 9.84
CA SER A 15 26.66 -33.80 8.78
C SER A 15 25.45 -32.94 9.20
N VAL A 16 24.95 -33.10 10.44
CA VAL A 16 23.84 -32.30 10.96
C VAL A 16 24.26 -30.84 11.09
N MET A 17 25.46 -30.55 11.58
CA MET A 17 25.96 -29.17 11.67
C MET A 17 26.10 -28.51 10.30
N VAL A 18 26.60 -29.22 9.29
CA VAL A 18 26.71 -28.72 7.93
C VAL A 18 25.32 -28.45 7.33
N ALA A 19 24.36 -29.36 7.52
CA ALA A 19 22.98 -29.15 7.05
C ALA A 19 22.36 -27.93 7.72
N PHE A 20 22.54 -27.74 9.04
CA PHE A 20 22.05 -26.58 9.76
C PHE A 20 22.68 -25.27 9.28
N LEU A 21 23.99 -25.26 9.02
CA LEU A 21 24.68 -24.10 8.46
C LEU A 21 24.13 -23.74 7.07
N PHE A 22 23.86 -24.75 6.25
CA PHE A 22 23.29 -24.54 4.91
C PHE A 22 21.89 -23.91 4.98
N VAL A 23 21.04 -24.39 5.90
CA VAL A 23 19.72 -23.77 6.15
C VAL A 23 19.85 -22.31 6.61
N LEU A 24 20.78 -22.02 7.50
CA LEU A 24 21.03 -20.63 7.94
C LEU A 24 21.44 -19.72 6.77
N ILE A 25 22.34 -20.20 5.90
CA ILE A 25 22.76 -19.45 4.71
C ILE A 25 21.57 -19.16 3.80
N ILE A 26 20.72 -20.17 3.54
CA ILE A 26 19.50 -19.99 2.74
C ILE A 26 18.58 -18.94 3.38
N CYS A 27 18.36 -19.00 4.69
CA CYS A 27 17.55 -18.02 5.42
C CYS A 27 18.11 -16.60 5.32
N VAL A 28 19.44 -16.44 5.39
CA VAL A 28 20.10 -15.12 5.22
C VAL A 28 19.93 -14.61 3.80
N ILE A 29 20.16 -15.44 2.78
CA ILE A 29 19.96 -15.06 1.38
C ILE A 29 18.50 -14.67 1.13
N PHE A 30 17.57 -15.49 1.61
CA PHE A 30 16.13 -15.20 1.50
C PHE A 30 15.78 -13.87 2.15
N LYS A 31 16.29 -13.61 3.36
CA LYS A 31 16.08 -12.33 4.06
C LYS A 31 16.67 -11.15 3.28
N MET A 32 17.84 -11.29 2.66
CA MET A 32 18.45 -10.23 1.84
C MET A 32 17.63 -9.93 0.58
N VAL A 33 17.18 -10.96 -0.12
CA VAL A 33 16.42 -10.82 -1.38
C VAL A 33 15.00 -10.30 -1.14
N PHE A 34 14.38 -10.73 -0.03
CA PHE A 34 12.98 -10.38 0.27
C PHE A 34 12.82 -9.36 1.40
N LYS A 35 13.91 -8.70 1.84
CA LYS A 35 13.92 -7.80 2.99
C LYS A 35 12.82 -6.75 2.92
N GLU A 36 12.69 -6.04 1.80
CA GLU A 36 11.67 -4.99 1.65
C GLU A 36 10.24 -5.54 1.76
N LYS A 37 9.99 -6.67 1.10
CA LYS A 37 8.68 -7.33 1.09
C LYS A 37 8.30 -7.87 2.46
N PHE A 38 9.27 -8.39 3.20
CA PHE A 38 9.09 -8.90 4.55
C PHE A 38 8.82 -7.75 5.55
N GLU A 39 9.55 -6.64 5.44
CA GLU A 39 9.30 -5.44 6.25
C GLU A 39 7.90 -4.86 5.99
N MET A 40 7.46 -4.80 4.73
CA MET A 40 6.11 -4.37 4.38
C MET A 40 5.04 -5.26 5.03
N ALA A 41 5.19 -6.58 4.96
CA ALA A 41 4.26 -7.53 5.57
C ALA A 41 4.21 -7.39 7.10
N ILE A 42 5.37 -7.23 7.75
CA ILE A 42 5.43 -7.01 9.21
C ILE A 42 4.76 -5.69 9.60
N ASN A 43 5.00 -4.61 8.86
CA ASN A 43 4.40 -3.31 9.15
C ASN A 43 2.88 -3.36 9.02
N LEU A 44 2.34 -4.07 8.03
CA LEU A 44 0.90 -4.29 7.91
C LEU A 44 0.32 -5.09 9.09
N ILE A 45 1.01 -6.16 9.51
CA ILE A 45 0.61 -6.91 10.70
C ILE A 45 0.61 -6.00 11.93
N LYS A 46 1.61 -5.13 12.08
CA LYS A 46 1.66 -4.14 13.17
C LYS A 46 0.49 -3.17 13.11
N ILE A 47 0.12 -2.67 11.93
CA ILE A 47 -1.03 -1.77 11.74
C ILE A 47 -2.33 -2.45 12.17
N ILE A 48 -2.49 -3.73 11.83
CA ILE A 48 -3.67 -4.52 12.20
C ILE A 48 -3.70 -4.85 13.71
N THR A 49 -2.52 -5.03 14.36
CA THR A 49 -2.43 -5.48 15.75
C THR A 49 -2.22 -4.36 16.78
N LEU A 50 -1.66 -3.22 16.37
CA LEU A 50 -1.49 -2.07 17.26
C LEU A 50 -2.71 -1.17 17.15
N ASN A 51 -3.56 -1.20 18.17
CA ASN A 51 -4.51 -0.12 18.42
C ASN A 51 -3.72 1.20 18.43
N GLU A 52 -4.24 2.20 17.69
CA GLU A 52 -3.69 3.53 17.55
C GLU A 52 -3.43 4.14 18.94
N GLU A 53 -2.20 4.07 19.44
CA GLU A 53 -1.79 4.89 20.58
C GLU A 53 -1.74 6.35 20.10
N ASN A 54 -2.66 7.14 20.65
CA ASN A 54 -2.77 8.60 20.68
C ASN A 54 -1.59 9.41 20.13
N VAL A 55 -1.49 9.53 18.83
CA VAL A 55 -0.94 10.74 18.24
C VAL A 55 -2.08 11.77 18.27
N GLN A 56 -1.91 12.90 18.97
CA GLN A 56 -2.84 14.04 18.87
C GLN A 56 -2.77 14.56 17.43
N THR A 57 -3.52 13.92 16.54
CA THR A 57 -3.75 14.43 15.20
C THR A 57 -4.79 15.54 15.33
N VAL A 58 -4.42 16.73 14.90
CA VAL A 58 -5.42 17.79 14.68
C VAL A 58 -6.39 17.20 13.67
N GLU A 59 -7.66 17.03 14.08
CA GLU A 59 -8.66 16.44 13.20
C GLU A 59 -8.94 17.40 12.04
N PRO A 60 -8.82 16.94 10.79
CA PRO A 60 -9.20 17.71 9.64
C PRO A 60 -10.71 17.98 9.67
N VAL A 61 -11.12 19.17 9.28
CA VAL A 61 -12.52 19.56 9.17
C VAL A 61 -12.79 20.10 7.77
N LEU A 62 -13.84 19.61 7.12
CA LEU A 62 -14.26 20.09 5.82
C LEU A 62 -15.28 21.22 6.01
N GLU A 63 -14.90 22.45 5.64
CA GLU A 63 -15.79 23.62 5.62
C GLU A 63 -16.19 23.96 4.19
N GLY A 64 -17.37 23.52 3.77
CA GLY A 64 -17.75 23.52 2.35
C GLY A 64 -16.82 22.59 1.55
N ASN A 65 -16.08 23.13 0.58
CA ASN A 65 -15.09 22.41 -0.23
C ASN A 65 -13.64 22.79 0.14
N ILE A 66 -13.39 23.21 1.36
CA ILE A 66 -12.06 23.57 1.86
C ILE A 66 -11.76 22.72 3.09
N LEU A 67 -10.68 21.97 3.03
CA LEU A 67 -10.19 21.25 4.21
C LEU A 67 -9.44 22.23 5.12
N VAL A 68 -9.94 22.38 6.34
CA VAL A 68 -9.25 23.11 7.41
C VAL A 68 -8.56 22.11 8.31
N ASN A 69 -7.39 22.46 8.84
CA ASN A 69 -6.56 21.57 9.64
C ASN A 69 -6.16 20.30 8.85
N TYR A 70 -5.32 20.45 7.85
CA TYR A 70 -4.77 19.32 7.09
C TYR A 70 -4.13 18.28 8.02
N PRO A 71 -4.24 16.97 7.69
CA PRO A 71 -3.51 15.93 8.40
C PRO A 71 -2.02 16.23 8.45
N LEU A 72 -1.37 15.88 9.55
CA LEU A 72 0.09 15.99 9.62
C LEU A 72 0.73 14.98 8.63
N TYR A 73 1.83 15.41 8.01
CA TYR A 73 2.59 14.56 7.11
C TYR A 73 3.00 13.24 7.79
N GLY A 74 2.72 12.12 7.12
CA GLY A 74 3.00 10.78 7.64
C GLY A 74 1.94 10.21 8.57
N THR A 75 0.84 10.93 8.87
CA THR A 75 -0.24 10.41 9.71
C THR A 75 -1.33 9.71 8.89
N LYS A 76 -1.97 8.70 9.47
CA LYS A 76 -3.16 8.08 8.92
C LYS A 76 -4.34 9.05 9.08
N TYR A 77 -5.09 9.26 7.99
CA TYR A 77 -6.28 10.12 8.00
C TYR A 77 -7.51 9.44 7.39
N ALA A 78 -7.32 8.31 6.68
CA ALA A 78 -8.41 7.59 6.04
C ALA A 78 -8.19 6.09 6.00
N THR A 79 -9.25 5.36 5.64
CA THR A 79 -9.22 3.95 5.25
C THR A 79 -9.82 3.82 3.85
N LEU A 80 -9.08 3.22 2.93
CA LEU A 80 -9.52 2.87 1.58
C LEU A 80 -10.18 1.51 1.60
N LYS A 81 -11.40 1.38 1.05
CA LYS A 81 -12.13 0.11 0.91
C LYS A 81 -12.60 -0.09 -0.53
N ILE A 82 -12.27 -1.26 -1.11
CA ILE A 82 -12.76 -1.73 -2.41
C ILE A 82 -13.22 -3.18 -2.22
N GLU A 83 -14.51 -3.36 -1.98
CA GLU A 83 -15.08 -4.66 -1.58
C GLU A 83 -14.87 -5.72 -2.68
N SER A 84 -15.07 -5.37 -3.96
CA SER A 84 -14.88 -6.27 -5.11
C SER A 84 -13.46 -6.81 -5.26
N ALA A 85 -12.45 -6.03 -4.83
CA ALA A 85 -11.05 -6.40 -4.86
C ALA A 85 -10.52 -6.91 -3.51
N GLN A 86 -11.37 -6.98 -2.47
CA GLN A 86 -10.99 -7.35 -1.11
C GLN A 86 -9.85 -6.48 -0.55
N ILE A 87 -9.89 -5.18 -0.85
CA ILE A 87 -8.92 -4.19 -0.38
C ILE A 87 -9.55 -3.42 0.78
N GLU A 88 -8.87 -3.43 1.93
CA GLU A 88 -9.13 -2.54 3.06
C GLU A 88 -7.78 -2.12 3.65
N LEU A 89 -7.38 -0.86 3.43
CA LEU A 89 -6.04 -0.38 3.74
C LEU A 89 -6.06 1.03 4.33
N PRO A 90 -5.16 1.32 5.29
CA PRO A 90 -4.99 2.66 5.82
C PRO A 90 -4.37 3.59 4.78
N VAL A 91 -4.84 4.85 4.76
CA VAL A 91 -4.33 5.91 3.90
C VAL A 91 -3.60 6.94 4.76
N TYR A 92 -2.37 7.22 4.39
CA TYR A 92 -1.48 8.17 5.06
C TYR A 92 -1.23 9.39 4.18
N TYR A 93 -1.15 10.56 4.78
CA TYR A 93 -0.78 11.78 4.05
C TYR A 93 0.72 11.81 3.77
N GLY A 94 1.07 12.04 2.50
CA GLY A 94 2.45 12.01 1.99
C GLY A 94 2.79 10.76 1.20
N ALA A 95 3.81 10.83 0.34
CA ALA A 95 4.15 9.79 -0.63
C ALA A 95 5.64 9.38 -0.59
N ASN A 96 6.23 9.29 0.58
CA ASN A 96 7.60 8.78 0.71
C ASN A 96 7.65 7.26 0.92
N TYR A 97 8.84 6.70 0.79
CA TYR A 97 9.08 5.25 0.93
C TYR A 97 8.65 4.67 2.29
N THR A 98 8.81 5.43 3.38
CA THR A 98 8.42 4.98 4.73
C THR A 98 6.89 4.90 4.85
N ILE A 99 6.18 5.87 4.29
CA ILE A 99 4.71 5.91 4.27
C ILE A 99 4.17 4.75 3.44
N LEU A 100 4.70 4.53 2.24
CA LEU A 100 4.31 3.42 1.36
C LEU A 100 4.48 2.04 2.00
N LYS A 101 5.40 1.88 2.95
CA LYS A 101 5.55 0.64 3.73
C LYS A 101 4.42 0.43 4.74
N ASN A 102 3.73 1.49 5.15
CA ASN A 102 2.69 1.42 6.17
C ASN A 102 1.28 1.26 5.58
N GLY A 103 1.09 1.60 4.31
CA GLY A 103 -0.21 1.50 3.66
C GLY A 103 -0.25 2.24 2.32
N ILE A 104 -1.36 2.91 2.08
CA ILE A 104 -1.57 3.73 0.90
C ILE A 104 -1.06 5.14 1.18
N ALA A 105 -0.28 5.67 0.26
CA ALA A 105 0.23 7.02 0.27
C ALA A 105 -0.72 7.98 -0.47
N HIS A 106 -1.02 9.13 0.10
CA HIS A 106 -1.71 10.23 -0.57
C HIS A 106 -0.68 11.24 -1.08
N ASP A 107 -0.72 11.53 -2.37
CA ASP A 107 0.20 12.48 -3.01
C ASP A 107 0.00 13.89 -2.45
N GLU A 108 1.07 14.50 -1.96
CA GLU A 108 1.07 15.81 -1.28
C GLU A 108 0.60 16.97 -2.17
N LYS A 109 0.68 16.79 -3.49
CA LYS A 109 0.29 17.81 -4.47
C LYS A 109 -1.17 17.68 -4.88
N SER A 110 -1.83 16.58 -4.49
CA SER A 110 -3.22 16.33 -4.83
C SER A 110 -4.17 16.87 -3.74
N TYR A 111 -5.44 16.97 -4.10
CA TYR A 111 -6.49 17.44 -3.20
C TYR A 111 -6.96 16.32 -2.27
N PHE A 112 -7.55 16.69 -1.15
CA PHE A 112 -8.19 15.75 -0.25
C PHE A 112 -9.64 15.45 -0.67
N PRO A 113 -10.20 14.30 -0.28
CA PRO A 113 -11.62 13.99 -0.50
C PRO A 113 -12.53 15.10 -0.02
N GLY A 114 -13.44 15.57 -0.88
CA GLY A 114 -14.37 16.65 -0.61
C GLY A 114 -13.89 18.05 -1.03
N GLU A 115 -12.63 18.22 -1.43
CA GLU A 115 -12.12 19.51 -1.90
C GLU A 115 -12.44 19.78 -3.39
N GLY A 116 -13.02 18.82 -4.11
CA GLY A 116 -13.50 18.99 -5.48
C GLY A 116 -12.41 18.87 -6.55
N GLY A 117 -11.23 18.34 -6.23
CA GLY A 117 -10.13 18.15 -7.16
C GLY A 117 -9.65 16.70 -7.26
N SER A 118 -8.50 16.50 -7.90
CA SER A 118 -7.87 15.19 -8.02
C SER A 118 -7.36 14.68 -6.68
N VAL A 119 -7.86 13.54 -6.22
CA VAL A 119 -7.35 12.79 -5.07
C VAL A 119 -6.45 11.67 -5.61
N ILE A 120 -5.16 11.70 -5.32
CA ILE A 120 -4.18 10.76 -5.88
C ILE A 120 -3.62 9.88 -4.79
N LEU A 121 -3.83 8.57 -4.93
CA LEU A 121 -3.39 7.55 -3.99
C LEU A 121 -2.44 6.56 -4.66
N ALA A 122 -1.37 6.19 -3.96
CA ALA A 122 -0.38 5.23 -4.42
C ALA A 122 -0.15 4.12 -3.41
N GLY A 123 0.08 2.90 -3.88
CA GLY A 123 0.43 1.78 -3.03
C GLY A 123 1.29 0.74 -3.74
N HIS A 124 1.93 -0.13 -2.97
CA HIS A 124 2.72 -1.22 -3.52
C HIS A 124 1.86 -2.27 -4.23
N ASN A 125 2.44 -2.95 -5.26
CA ASN A 125 1.81 -4.01 -6.03
C ASN A 125 1.88 -5.40 -5.37
N PHE A 126 1.76 -5.46 -4.06
CA PHE A 126 1.89 -6.65 -3.24
C PHE A 126 0.53 -7.16 -2.78
N LYS A 127 0.41 -8.47 -2.49
CA LYS A 127 -0.84 -9.08 -2.04
C LYS A 127 -1.44 -8.39 -0.79
N SER A 128 -0.58 -7.93 0.10
CA SER A 128 -1.00 -7.21 1.30
C SER A 128 -1.30 -5.72 1.07
N TYR A 129 -1.21 -5.23 -0.17
CA TYR A 129 -1.46 -3.84 -0.57
C TYR A 129 -2.40 -3.81 -1.78
N LEU A 130 -1.96 -3.29 -2.93
CA LEU A 130 -2.79 -3.08 -4.12
C LEU A 130 -2.61 -4.17 -5.20
N ALA A 131 -2.10 -5.36 -4.89
CA ALA A 131 -1.99 -6.42 -5.89
C ALA A 131 -3.35 -6.84 -6.47
N ASN A 132 -4.42 -6.76 -5.67
CA ASN A 132 -5.77 -7.10 -6.12
C ASN A 132 -6.49 -5.91 -6.81
N LEU A 133 -5.85 -4.74 -6.94
CA LEU A 133 -6.48 -3.58 -7.58
C LEU A 133 -7.04 -3.88 -8.99
N PRO A 134 -6.40 -4.73 -9.82
CA PRO A 134 -6.96 -5.10 -11.13
C PRO A 134 -8.25 -5.96 -11.08
N GLU A 135 -8.62 -6.50 -9.93
CA GLU A 135 -9.89 -7.22 -9.75
C GLU A 135 -11.09 -6.26 -9.69
N ALA A 136 -10.85 -5.00 -9.33
CA ALA A 136 -11.86 -3.95 -9.34
C ALA A 136 -12.22 -3.56 -10.78
N LYS A 137 -13.51 -3.44 -11.08
CA LYS A 137 -14.07 -3.23 -12.42
C LYS A 137 -14.79 -1.89 -12.53
N ILE A 138 -15.00 -1.46 -13.75
CA ILE A 138 -15.84 -0.29 -14.05
C ILE A 138 -17.24 -0.52 -13.46
N GLY A 139 -17.75 0.48 -12.73
CA GLY A 139 -19.01 0.44 -11.97
C GLY A 139 -18.86 0.04 -10.51
N ASP A 140 -17.71 -0.53 -10.09
CA ASP A 140 -17.48 -0.86 -8.68
C ASP A 140 -17.31 0.40 -7.83
N LYS A 141 -17.65 0.26 -6.54
CA LYS A 141 -17.58 1.35 -5.57
C LYS A 141 -16.28 1.31 -4.78
N ILE A 142 -15.70 2.47 -4.60
CA ILE A 142 -14.57 2.74 -3.72
C ILE A 142 -15.03 3.62 -2.59
N LYS A 143 -14.76 3.23 -1.35
CA LYS A 143 -15.06 4.03 -0.16
C LYS A 143 -13.76 4.56 0.44
N LEU A 144 -13.72 5.85 0.74
CA LEU A 144 -12.71 6.49 1.56
C LEU A 144 -13.39 6.96 2.86
N GLU A 145 -13.11 6.23 3.94
CA GLU A 145 -13.56 6.59 5.28
C GLU A 145 -12.47 7.45 5.91
N THR A 146 -12.71 8.76 5.98
CA THR A 146 -11.77 9.73 6.55
C THR A 146 -12.18 10.13 7.96
N THR A 147 -11.29 10.77 8.71
CA THR A 147 -11.59 11.31 10.04
C THR A 147 -12.64 12.43 10.01
N TYR A 148 -12.91 13.03 8.83
CA TYR A 148 -13.84 14.16 8.65
C TYR A 148 -15.05 13.85 7.75
N GLY A 149 -15.20 12.61 7.26
CA GLY A 149 -16.36 12.20 6.45
C GLY A 149 -16.14 10.92 5.66
N ASN A 150 -17.21 10.44 5.04
CA ASN A 150 -17.20 9.25 4.19
C ASN A 150 -17.46 9.66 2.74
N PHE A 151 -16.56 9.28 1.86
CA PHE A 151 -16.60 9.58 0.44
C PHE A 151 -16.75 8.29 -0.35
N GLU A 152 -17.64 8.30 -1.34
CA GLU A 152 -17.88 7.16 -2.22
C GLU A 152 -17.63 7.56 -3.67
N TYR A 153 -16.83 6.76 -4.36
CA TYR A 153 -16.47 6.94 -5.75
C TYR A 153 -16.89 5.73 -6.58
N GLU A 154 -17.22 5.94 -7.83
CA GLU A 154 -17.53 4.89 -8.79
C GLU A 154 -16.44 4.81 -9.86
N ILE A 155 -15.88 3.62 -10.06
CA ILE A 155 -14.85 3.40 -11.08
C ILE A 155 -15.44 3.60 -12.48
N TYR A 156 -14.85 4.50 -13.26
CA TYR A 156 -15.28 4.74 -14.64
C TYR A 156 -14.23 4.35 -15.68
N ASN A 157 -12.96 4.18 -15.27
CA ASN A 157 -11.90 3.81 -16.19
C ASN A 157 -10.72 3.12 -15.47
N THR A 158 -9.99 2.28 -16.18
CA THR A 158 -8.72 1.72 -15.75
C THR A 158 -7.74 1.73 -16.90
N LYS A 159 -6.44 1.98 -16.63
CA LYS A 159 -5.39 2.01 -17.65
C LYS A 159 -4.08 1.42 -17.11
N ILE A 160 -3.29 0.85 -18.02
CA ILE A 160 -1.87 0.60 -17.80
C ILE A 160 -1.12 1.72 -18.51
N VAL A 161 -0.30 2.46 -17.78
CA VAL A 161 0.44 3.62 -18.27
C VAL A 161 1.93 3.48 -17.94
N LYS A 162 2.79 4.16 -18.71
CA LYS A 162 4.21 4.24 -18.36
C LYS A 162 4.39 5.04 -17.08
N GLU A 163 5.38 4.72 -16.26
CA GLU A 163 5.70 5.48 -15.04
C GLU A 163 6.02 6.97 -15.31
N THR A 164 6.47 7.27 -16.52
CA THR A 164 6.78 8.64 -16.96
C THR A 164 5.56 9.40 -17.49
N ALA A 165 4.41 8.75 -17.61
CA ALA A 165 3.19 9.35 -18.18
C ALA A 165 2.42 10.16 -17.13
N VAL A 166 3.05 11.18 -16.56
CA VAL A 166 2.47 12.03 -15.50
C VAL A 166 1.16 12.71 -15.92
N ASN A 167 0.93 12.91 -17.23
CA ASN A 167 -0.31 13.48 -17.74
C ASN A 167 -1.52 12.54 -17.62
N GLU A 168 -1.31 11.26 -17.36
CA GLU A 168 -2.38 10.29 -17.13
C GLU A 168 -2.91 10.34 -15.69
N VAL A 169 -2.18 11.02 -14.77
CA VAL A 169 -2.57 11.23 -13.38
C VAL A 169 -2.47 12.73 -13.05
N PRO A 170 -3.30 13.58 -13.71
CA PRO A 170 -3.16 15.03 -13.57
C PRO A 170 -3.71 15.52 -12.24
N VAL A 171 -3.03 16.51 -11.65
CA VAL A 171 -3.59 17.30 -10.57
C VAL A 171 -4.41 18.43 -11.16
N GLN A 172 -5.73 18.40 -10.93
CA GLN A 172 -6.68 19.39 -11.44
C GLN A 172 -7.81 19.64 -10.42
N LYS A 173 -8.57 20.70 -10.59
CA LYS A 173 -9.69 21.10 -9.72
C LYS A 173 -11.02 21.29 -10.48
N ASP A 174 -11.15 20.72 -11.66
CA ASP A 174 -12.36 20.87 -12.48
C ASP A 174 -13.49 19.97 -11.98
N GLU A 175 -13.13 18.76 -11.54
CA GLU A 175 -14.03 17.77 -10.94
C GLU A 175 -13.28 16.91 -9.90
N GLU A 176 -13.99 16.35 -8.93
CA GLU A 176 -13.39 15.44 -7.95
C GLU A 176 -13.24 14.04 -8.56
N ILE A 177 -11.98 13.67 -8.82
CA ILE A 177 -11.59 12.36 -9.34
C ILE A 177 -10.64 11.70 -8.36
N LEU A 178 -10.97 10.50 -7.94
CA LEU A 178 -10.06 9.62 -7.21
C LEU A 178 -9.23 8.81 -8.21
N MET A 179 -7.92 8.91 -8.13
CA MET A 179 -6.96 8.12 -8.90
C MET A 179 -6.14 7.25 -7.96
N ILE A 180 -6.19 5.94 -8.16
CA ILE A 180 -5.41 4.96 -7.37
C ILE A 180 -4.47 4.24 -8.32
N TYR A 181 -3.17 4.21 -8.00
CA TYR A 181 -2.22 3.49 -8.84
C TYR A 181 -1.26 2.60 -8.06
N THR A 182 -0.77 1.58 -8.75
CA THR A 182 0.25 0.67 -8.26
C THR A 182 1.24 0.30 -9.38
N CYS A 183 2.38 -0.26 -9.03
CA CYS A 183 3.34 -0.77 -10.00
C CYS A 183 2.75 -1.92 -10.83
N TRP A 184 3.05 -1.95 -12.13
CA TRP A 184 2.66 -3.01 -13.05
C TRP A 184 3.89 -3.64 -13.73
N PRO A 185 3.92 -4.97 -13.97
CA PRO A 185 2.90 -5.97 -13.59
C PRO A 185 2.85 -6.25 -12.09
N ILE A 186 1.73 -6.84 -11.65
CA ILE A 186 1.50 -7.20 -10.25
C ILE A 186 2.54 -8.24 -9.79
N ASN A 187 2.98 -8.14 -8.54
CA ASN A 187 4.00 -8.98 -7.92
C ASN A 187 5.38 -8.97 -8.62
N ASN A 188 5.65 -7.96 -9.44
CA ASN A 188 6.97 -7.79 -10.03
C ASN A 188 8.03 -7.53 -8.94
N ILE A 189 9.18 -8.20 -9.06
CA ILE A 189 10.34 -8.00 -8.21
C ILE A 189 11.31 -7.05 -8.92
N GLY A 190 11.57 -5.90 -8.32
CA GLY A 190 12.45 -4.88 -8.87
C GLY A 190 11.71 -3.69 -9.47
N HIS A 191 12.38 -2.97 -10.37
CA HIS A 191 11.82 -1.78 -11.01
C HIS A 191 10.69 -2.16 -11.97
N ALA A 192 9.58 -1.44 -11.86
CA ALA A 192 8.43 -1.57 -12.75
C ALA A 192 8.30 -0.29 -13.58
N SER A 193 8.37 -0.42 -14.90
CA SER A 193 8.28 0.70 -15.85
C SER A 193 6.85 1.18 -16.12
N GLU A 194 5.85 0.45 -15.61
CA GLU A 194 4.44 0.74 -15.83
C GLU A 194 3.68 0.85 -14.51
N ARG A 195 2.51 1.48 -14.59
CA ARG A 195 1.55 1.65 -13.49
C ARG A 195 0.17 1.19 -13.96
N TYR A 196 -0.50 0.42 -13.10
CA TYR A 196 -1.94 0.17 -13.23
C TYR A 196 -2.66 1.28 -12.48
N VAL A 197 -3.53 2.03 -13.17
CA VAL A 197 -4.26 3.18 -12.64
C VAL A 197 -5.75 2.92 -12.71
N VAL A 198 -6.46 3.16 -11.62
CA VAL A 198 -7.92 3.17 -11.50
C VAL A 198 -8.37 4.61 -11.37
N TYR A 199 -9.37 5.00 -12.14
CA TYR A 199 -10.00 6.31 -12.11
C TYR A 199 -11.46 6.18 -11.67
N ALA A 200 -11.83 6.92 -10.62
CA ALA A 200 -13.18 6.87 -10.08
C ALA A 200 -13.72 8.29 -9.82
N LYS A 201 -15.01 8.50 -10.07
CA LYS A 201 -15.70 9.77 -9.85
C LYS A 201 -16.50 9.74 -8.56
N ASN A 202 -16.59 10.88 -7.87
CA ASN A 202 -17.43 11.02 -6.71
C ASN A 202 -18.90 10.66 -7.04
N SER A 203 -19.45 9.65 -6.37
CA SER A 203 -20.81 9.13 -6.64
C SER A 203 -21.92 10.08 -6.21
N LYS A 204 -21.64 11.05 -5.32
CA LYS A 204 -22.65 11.92 -4.73
C LYS A 204 -22.68 13.34 -5.35
N GLY A 205 -21.79 13.65 -6.28
CA GLY A 205 -21.60 15.02 -6.77
C GLY A 205 -21.27 15.98 -5.61
N VAL A 206 -20.33 16.89 -5.80
CA VAL A 206 -20.13 18.00 -4.86
C VAL A 206 -21.42 18.82 -4.89
N LYS A 207 -22.19 18.83 -3.78
CA LYS A 207 -23.35 19.73 -3.62
C LYS A 207 -22.92 21.13 -3.28
#